data_eb2d6aca6d63e3233342df9a3e35fba5
#
_entry.id   eb2d6aca6d63e3233342df9a3e35fba5
#
_cell.length_a   1.000
_cell.length_b   1.000
_cell.length_c   1.000
_cell.angle_alpha   90.00
_cell.angle_beta   90.00
_cell.angle_gamma   90.00
#
_symmetry.space_group_name_H-M   'P 1'
#
loop_
_entity.id
_entity.type
_entity.pdbx_description
1 polymer ?
#
loop_
_entity_poly.entity_id
_entity_poly.type
_entity_poly.pdbx_seq_one_letter_code
_entity_poly.pdbx_strand_id
1 'polypeptide(L)' 'MDWKILDIAIPAERGAVAQILFKNGYTVRQRRRKDGNKTVIYIEYRKES' A
#
# COMPACT_ATOMS: atom_id res chain seq x y z
N MET A 1 -14.86 3.97 -6.21
CA MET A 1 -14.18 2.66 -6.22
C MET A 1 -13.44 2.44 -4.92
N ASP A 2 -13.49 1.21 -4.45
CA ASP A 2 -12.92 0.89 -3.15
C ASP A 2 -11.42 0.68 -3.25
N TRP A 3 -10.73 1.14 -2.23
CA TRP A 3 -9.30 0.88 -2.09
C TRP A 3 -9.09 -0.56 -1.67
N LYS A 4 -8.07 -1.19 -2.24
CA LYS A 4 -7.60 -2.50 -1.81
C LYS A 4 -6.37 -2.33 -0.93
N ILE A 5 -6.16 -3.29 -0.05
CA ILE A 5 -5.11 -3.21 0.95
C ILE A 5 -4.10 -4.34 0.74
N LEU A 6 -2.81 -3.99 0.81
CA LEU A 6 -1.72 -4.95 0.82
C LEU A 6 -0.90 -4.73 2.09
N ASP A 7 -0.82 -5.76 2.92
CA ASP A 7 0.02 -5.73 4.11
C ASP A 7 1.41 -6.25 3.77
N ILE A 8 2.36 -5.32 3.66
CA ILE A 8 3.74 -5.67 3.34
C ILE A 8 4.61 -5.14 4.46
N ALA A 9 5.18 -6.04 5.24
CA ALA A 9 5.93 -5.68 6.43
C ALA A 9 7.31 -5.10 6.13
N ILE A 10 7.93 -5.49 5.03
CA ILE A 10 9.29 -5.09 4.70
C ILE A 10 9.28 -3.79 3.90
N PRO A 11 9.91 -2.70 4.41
CA PRO A 11 9.84 -1.40 3.75
C PRO A 11 10.35 -1.40 2.31
N ALA A 12 11.42 -2.13 2.05
CA ALA A 12 11.97 -2.20 0.69
C ALA A 12 10.97 -2.83 -0.29
N GLU A 13 10.25 -3.84 0.18
CA GLU A 13 9.24 -4.51 -0.64
C GLU A 13 8.04 -3.60 -0.89
N ARG A 14 7.66 -2.82 0.13
CA ARG A 14 6.57 -1.86 -0.05
C ARG A 14 6.87 -0.88 -1.17
N GLY A 15 8.09 -0.34 -1.18
CA GLY A 15 8.50 0.59 -2.21
C GLY A 15 8.48 -0.03 -3.61
N ALA A 16 8.98 -1.25 -3.73
CA ALA A 16 9.01 -1.95 -5.01
C ALA A 16 7.60 -2.22 -5.53
N VAL A 17 6.72 -2.71 -4.68
CA VAL A 17 5.35 -3.03 -5.06
C VAL A 17 4.60 -1.75 -5.43
N ALA A 18 4.78 -0.68 -4.66
CA ALA A 18 4.14 0.59 -4.96
C ALA A 18 4.54 1.11 -6.34
N GLN A 19 5.82 1.00 -6.70
CA GLN A 19 6.28 1.41 -8.02
C GLN A 19 5.67 0.58 -9.14
N ILE A 20 5.61 -0.73 -8.94
CA ILE A 20 5.02 -1.63 -9.93
C ILE A 20 3.55 -1.28 -10.17
N LEU A 21 2.80 -1.08 -9.09
CA LEU A 21 1.40 -0.71 -9.19
C LEU A 21 1.23 0.63 -9.89
N PHE A 22 2.04 1.61 -9.51
CA PHE A 22 1.97 2.93 -10.10
C PHE A 22 2.23 2.89 -11.61
N LYS A 23 3.23 2.12 -12.03
CA LYS A 23 3.55 1.98 -13.45
C LYS A 23 2.45 1.29 -14.24
N ASN A 24 1.61 0.53 -13.58
CA ASN A 24 0.53 -0.22 -14.22
C ASN A 24 -0.82 0.47 -14.11
N GLY A 25 -0.83 1.75 -13.81
CA GLY A 25 -2.06 2.54 -13.84
C GLY A 25 -2.86 2.52 -12.56
N TYR A 26 -2.24 2.20 -11.43
CA TYR A 26 -2.89 2.25 -10.13
C TYR A 26 -2.50 3.50 -9.37
N THR A 27 -3.44 4.02 -8.59
CA THR A 27 -3.12 5.03 -7.59
C THR A 27 -2.76 4.30 -6.30
N VAL A 28 -1.63 4.67 -5.71
CA VAL A 28 -1.09 3.98 -4.54
C VAL A 28 -0.83 4.99 -3.44
N ARG A 29 -1.13 4.61 -2.19
CA ARG A 29 -0.78 5.43 -1.05
C ARG A 29 -0.37 4.55 0.11
N GLN A 30 0.52 5.08 0.95
CA GLN A 30 0.95 4.40 2.16
C GLN A 30 0.11 4.90 3.33
N ARG A 31 -0.40 3.99 4.12
CA ARG A 31 -1.19 4.31 5.30
C ARG A 31 -0.64 3.56 6.50
N ARG A 32 -1.06 3.99 7.67
CA ARG A 32 -0.68 3.33 8.91
C ARG A 32 -1.87 3.24 9.83
N ARG A 33 -1.86 2.21 10.67
CA ARG A 33 -2.89 2.02 11.68
C ARG A 33 -2.24 1.50 12.95
N LYS A 34 -2.90 1.71 14.06
CA LYS A 34 -2.46 1.12 15.33
C LYS A 34 -3.11 -0.22 15.53
N ASP A 35 -2.30 -1.18 16.00
CA ASP A 35 -2.76 -2.51 16.35
C ASP A 35 -2.17 -2.84 17.72
N GLY A 36 -2.94 -2.54 18.79
CA GLY A 36 -2.42 -2.62 20.14
C GLY A 36 -1.31 -1.62 20.36
N ASN A 37 -0.13 -2.10 20.72
CA ASN A 37 1.05 -1.25 20.91
C ASN A 37 1.89 -1.10 19.67
N LYS A 38 1.44 -1.67 18.56
CA LYS A 38 2.22 -1.67 17.32
C LYS A 38 1.61 -0.73 16.30
N THR A 39 2.48 -0.16 15.48
CA THR A 39 2.04 0.58 14.31
C THR A 39 2.25 -0.30 13.09
N VAL A 40 1.18 -0.55 12.35
CA VAL A 40 1.22 -1.37 11.14
C VAL A 40 1.15 -0.43 9.94
N ILE A 41 2.11 -0.58 9.04
CA ILE A 41 2.15 0.21 7.81
C ILE A 41 1.71 -0.68 6.66
N TYR A 42 0.80 -0.17 5.84
CA TYR A 42 0.27 -0.93 4.73
C TYR A 42 0.10 -0.04 3.50
N ILE A 43 -0.11 -0.66 2.35
CA ILE A 43 -0.33 0.03 1.09
C ILE A 43 -1.80 -0.10 0.72
N GLU A 44 -2.40 1.03 0.32
CA GLU A 44 -3.71 1.03 -0.30
C GLU A 44 -3.55 1.37 -1.77
N TYR A 45 -4.32 0.71 -2.61
CA TYR A 45 -4.27 0.97 -4.04
C TYR A 45 -5.64 0.82 -4.67
N ARG A 46 -5.82 1.54 -5.76
CA ARG A 46 -7.01 1.39 -6.60
C ARG A 46 -6.62 1.67 -8.04
N LYS A 47 -7.34 1.06 -8.95
CA LYS A 47 -7.04 1.25 -10.36
C LYS A 47 -7.56 2.59 -10.85
N GLU A 48 -6.71 3.31 -11.57
CA GLU A 48 -7.13 4.51 -12.27
C GLU A 48 -7.76 4.11 -13.59
N SER A 49 -8.93 4.65 -13.85
CA SER A 49 -9.61 4.36 -15.13
C SER A 49 -9.58 5.53 -16.05
#